data_fd8a973916c46211f1707480e3b3c90d
#
_entry.id   fd8a973916c46211f1707480e3b3c90d
#
_cell.length_a   1.000
_cell.length_b   1.000
_cell.length_c   1.000
_cell.angle_alpha   90.00
_cell.angle_beta   90.00
_cell.angle_gamma   90.00
#
_symmetry.space_group_name_H-M   'P 1'
#
loop_
_entity.id
_entity.type
_entity.pdbx_description
1 polymer ?
#
loop_
_entity_poly.entity_id
_entity_poly.type
_entity_poly.pdbx_seq_one_letter_code
_entity_poly.pdbx_strand_id
1 'polypeptide(L)'
;DERRAFARAPSDVLITTPESLFLLLTSAAREALAGVETVILDEVHAIAGTKRGAHLALSLERLDALLARPAQRIGLSATVRPVEEVARFLAGGRPVDVVQPPSTKQWDLKVVVPVPDLAEIGQPTSDLSGAASGHEQRTSIWPHVEERIVDLVAAHTSTLVFSNSRRLAERLTSRLNEIWQERTDAADESGAVDTESRARPPAQIMAQAGASSGAPAVLARAHHGSVSKEQRASIEEDLKSGHLPAVVATSSLELGIDMGAVDLVVQVESPPSVASGLQRVGRAGHQVGAVSRGVLFPKFRGDLVQTAVVVERMLAGEIEALHVPNTPLDVLAQQVVALEEDTELAAAA
;
A
#
# COMPACT_ATOMS: atom_id res chain seq x y z
N ASP A 1 19.90 10.49 18.76
CA ASP A 1 20.42 11.82 19.10
C ASP A 1 19.63 13.00 18.53
N GLU A 2 18.75 12.75 17.56
CA GLU A 2 17.88 13.78 16.96
C GLU A 2 16.97 14.46 18.00
N ARG A 3 16.39 13.72 18.97
CA ARG A 3 15.58 14.29 20.03
C ARG A 3 16.34 15.26 20.92
N ARG A 4 17.61 14.96 21.22
CA ARG A 4 18.45 15.87 22.01
C ARG A 4 18.82 17.12 21.23
N ALA A 5 19.01 16.99 19.91
CA ALA A 5 19.24 18.14 19.03
C ALA A 5 17.98 19.02 18.98
N PHE A 6 16.80 18.43 18.78
CA PHE A 6 15.52 19.13 18.79
C PHE A 6 15.26 19.86 20.12
N ALA A 7 15.51 19.21 21.26
CA ALA A 7 15.32 19.84 22.57
C ALA A 7 16.22 21.07 22.79
N ARG A 8 17.39 21.14 22.14
CA ARG A 8 18.32 22.28 22.29
C ARG A 8 18.04 23.41 21.30
N ALA A 9 17.59 23.05 20.10
CA ALA A 9 17.31 23.98 19.02
C ALA A 9 16.06 23.48 18.26
N PRO A 10 14.84 23.81 18.74
CA PRO A 10 13.62 23.45 18.06
C PRO A 10 13.58 24.02 16.66
N SER A 11 13.15 23.20 15.67
CA SER A 11 12.92 23.63 14.30
C SER A 11 11.49 24.16 14.15
N ASP A 12 11.27 25.04 13.16
CA ASP A 12 9.96 25.61 12.85
C ASP A 12 8.95 24.54 12.38
N VAL A 13 9.43 23.45 11.79
CA VAL A 13 8.62 22.31 11.33
C VAL A 13 9.20 21.03 11.92
N LEU A 14 8.36 20.28 12.64
CA LEU A 14 8.68 18.95 13.17
C LEU A 14 7.85 17.89 12.46
N ILE A 15 8.50 17.00 11.70
CA ILE A 15 7.87 15.81 11.13
C ILE A 15 8.15 14.64 12.08
N THR A 16 7.09 14.01 12.58
CA THR A 16 7.21 12.97 13.61
C THR A 16 6.13 11.89 13.46
N THR A 17 6.28 10.79 14.19
CA THR A 17 5.27 9.73 14.29
C THR A 17 4.50 9.86 15.63
N PRO A 18 3.30 9.25 15.75
CA PRO A 18 2.55 9.23 17.00
C PRO A 18 3.36 8.76 18.21
N GLU A 19 4.17 7.71 18.01
CA GLU A 19 5.03 7.16 19.08
C GLU A 19 6.15 8.13 19.47
N SER A 20 6.73 8.80 18.49
CA SER A 20 7.78 9.79 18.75
C SER A 20 7.23 11.05 19.44
N LEU A 21 6.01 11.50 19.07
CA LEU A 21 5.33 12.58 19.76
C LEU A 21 5.10 12.23 21.24
N PHE A 22 4.60 11.02 21.52
CA PHE A 22 4.43 10.54 22.89
C PHE A 22 5.74 10.58 23.68
N LEU A 23 6.84 10.09 23.07
CA LEU A 23 8.16 10.11 23.72
C LEU A 23 8.75 11.52 23.88
N LEU A 24 8.38 12.48 23.05
CA LEU A 24 8.73 13.89 23.26
C LEU A 24 7.96 14.47 24.45
N LEU A 25 6.67 14.19 24.53
CA LEU A 25 5.80 14.67 25.61
C LEU A 25 6.18 14.09 26.98
N THR A 26 6.77 12.90 27.05
CA THR A 26 7.22 12.21 28.27
C THR A 26 8.71 12.41 28.55
N SER A 27 9.34 13.46 28.03
CA SER A 27 10.76 13.72 28.21
C SER A 27 11.02 15.23 28.40
N ALA A 28 12.22 15.59 28.82
CA ALA A 28 12.64 17.00 28.92
C ALA A 28 12.49 17.78 27.59
N ALA A 29 12.39 17.09 26.46
CA ALA A 29 12.14 17.71 25.14
C ALA A 29 10.72 18.28 24.98
N ARG A 30 9.80 18.03 25.92
CA ARG A 30 8.43 18.55 25.89
C ARG A 30 8.35 20.07 25.83
N GLU A 31 9.31 20.74 26.49
CA GLU A 31 9.36 22.20 26.51
C GLU A 31 9.56 22.80 25.11
N ALA A 32 10.26 22.08 24.22
CA ALA A 32 10.45 22.48 22.84
C ALA A 32 9.15 22.46 22.03
N LEU A 33 8.10 21.81 22.55
CA LEU A 33 6.78 21.75 21.92
C LEU A 33 5.85 22.90 22.35
N ALA A 34 6.23 23.69 23.35
CA ALA A 34 5.36 24.74 23.93
C ALA A 34 4.98 25.86 22.93
N GLY A 35 5.74 25.99 21.83
CA GLY A 35 5.48 26.96 20.77
C GLY A 35 4.67 26.40 19.58
N VAL A 36 4.13 25.18 19.66
CA VAL A 36 3.36 24.59 18.57
C VAL A 36 2.04 25.33 18.37
N GLU A 37 1.80 25.84 17.17
CA GLU A 37 0.56 26.54 16.80
C GLU A 37 -0.35 25.69 15.93
N THR A 38 0.22 24.78 15.12
CA THR A 38 -0.50 23.97 14.17
C THR A 38 -0.02 22.52 14.20
N VAL A 39 -0.98 21.59 14.16
CA VAL A 39 -0.74 20.14 14.04
C VAL A 39 -1.42 19.63 12.77
N ILE A 40 -0.66 19.02 11.89
CA ILE A 40 -1.18 18.39 10.68
C ILE A 40 -1.10 16.87 10.86
N LEU A 41 -2.25 16.20 10.75
CA LEU A 41 -2.34 14.75 10.73
C LEU A 41 -2.54 14.29 9.29
N ASP A 42 -1.56 13.62 8.73
CA ASP A 42 -1.68 13.01 7.42
C ASP A 42 -2.24 11.60 7.52
N GLU A 43 -2.98 11.16 6.48
CA GLU A 43 -3.61 9.84 6.40
C GLU A 43 -4.43 9.46 7.66
N VAL A 44 -5.23 10.41 8.17
CA VAL A 44 -5.99 10.24 9.43
C VAL A 44 -6.82 8.95 9.42
N HIS A 45 -7.39 8.58 8.28
CA HIS A 45 -8.19 7.36 8.11
C HIS A 45 -7.41 6.07 8.43
N ALA A 46 -6.11 6.05 8.19
CA ALA A 46 -5.29 4.87 8.43
C ALA A 46 -5.04 4.63 9.93
N ILE A 47 -5.20 5.64 10.76
CA ILE A 47 -4.91 5.56 12.19
C ILE A 47 -6.14 5.68 13.09
N ALA A 48 -7.14 6.47 12.71
CA ALA A 48 -8.28 6.82 13.56
C ALA A 48 -9.04 5.60 14.11
N GLY A 49 -9.21 4.54 13.30
CA GLY A 49 -9.88 3.30 13.68
C GLY A 49 -9.04 2.30 14.50
N THR A 50 -7.89 2.72 15.03
CA THR A 50 -6.94 1.82 15.71
C THR A 50 -6.64 2.25 17.14
N LYS A 51 -6.11 1.35 17.98
CA LYS A 51 -5.57 1.72 19.31
C LYS A 51 -4.43 2.72 19.21
N ARG A 52 -3.65 2.67 18.13
CA ARG A 52 -2.61 3.65 17.84
C ARG A 52 -3.19 5.05 17.63
N GLY A 53 -4.37 5.15 17.01
CA GLY A 53 -5.12 6.39 16.90
C GLY A 53 -5.62 6.90 18.25
N ALA A 54 -6.21 6.02 19.06
CA ALA A 54 -6.64 6.40 20.40
C ALA A 54 -5.47 6.92 21.26
N HIS A 55 -4.30 6.30 21.15
CA HIS A 55 -3.07 6.77 21.80
C HIS A 55 -2.63 8.15 21.28
N LEU A 56 -2.70 8.36 19.95
CA LEU A 56 -2.40 9.67 19.35
C LEU A 56 -3.39 10.74 19.84
N ALA A 57 -4.70 10.44 19.89
CA ALA A 57 -5.71 11.38 20.35
C ALA A 57 -5.40 11.90 21.77
N LEU A 58 -5.06 10.99 22.70
CA LEU A 58 -4.65 11.38 24.05
C LEU A 58 -3.34 12.18 24.07
N SER A 59 -2.38 11.84 23.23
CA SER A 59 -1.13 12.59 23.09
C SER A 59 -1.38 14.01 22.57
N LEU A 60 -2.35 14.20 21.67
CA LEU A 60 -2.74 15.53 21.18
C LEU A 60 -3.43 16.37 22.26
N GLU A 61 -4.27 15.76 23.12
CA GLU A 61 -4.84 16.48 24.27
C GLU A 61 -3.76 16.87 25.28
N ARG A 62 -2.75 16.01 25.52
CA ARG A 62 -1.59 16.34 26.35
C ARG A 62 -0.75 17.47 25.76
N LEU A 63 -0.58 17.48 24.42
CA LEU A 63 0.08 18.59 23.75
C LEU A 63 -0.70 19.89 23.95
N ASP A 64 -2.02 19.90 23.71
CA ASP A 64 -2.85 21.10 23.91
C ASP A 64 -2.81 21.60 25.36
N ALA A 65 -2.72 20.68 26.35
CA ALA A 65 -2.56 21.05 27.75
C ALA A 65 -1.21 21.73 28.08
N LEU A 66 -0.17 21.49 27.28
CA LEU A 66 1.13 22.15 27.38
C LEU A 66 1.12 23.55 26.74
N LEU A 67 0.26 23.80 25.79
CA LEU A 67 0.24 25.03 25.00
C LEU A 67 -0.53 26.16 25.70
N ALA A 68 -0.14 27.41 25.46
CA ALA A 68 -0.88 28.58 25.97
C ALA A 68 -2.32 28.66 25.38
N ARG A 69 -2.54 28.12 24.21
CA ARG A 69 -3.84 27.93 23.54
C ARG A 69 -3.79 26.64 22.73
N PRO A 70 -4.91 25.92 22.56
CA PRO A 70 -4.93 24.71 21.76
C PRO A 70 -4.44 24.96 20.33
N ALA A 71 -3.64 24.03 19.80
CA ALA A 71 -3.16 24.11 18.43
C ALA A 71 -4.30 23.99 17.40
N GLN A 72 -4.14 24.65 16.27
CA GLN A 72 -4.99 24.36 15.11
C GLN A 72 -4.72 22.95 14.63
N ARG A 73 -5.75 22.10 14.54
CA ARG A 73 -5.62 20.73 14.01
C ARG A 73 -6.14 20.66 12.58
N ILE A 74 -5.31 20.17 11.67
CA ILE A 74 -5.62 19.96 10.27
C ILE A 74 -5.48 18.46 9.98
N GLY A 75 -6.51 17.83 9.42
CA GLY A 75 -6.51 16.41 9.04
C GLY A 75 -6.57 16.25 7.54
N LEU A 76 -5.64 15.48 6.97
CA LEU A 76 -5.67 15.03 5.58
C LEU A 76 -6.08 13.56 5.56
N SER A 77 -7.05 13.23 4.72
CA SER A 77 -7.62 11.89 4.69
C SER A 77 -8.06 11.52 3.28
N ALA A 78 -7.94 10.23 2.94
CA ALA A 78 -8.71 9.67 1.83
C ALA A 78 -10.21 9.65 2.18
N THR A 79 -11.03 9.16 1.26
CA THR A 79 -12.47 8.96 1.50
C THR A 79 -12.70 8.11 2.74
N VAL A 80 -13.55 8.59 3.66
CA VAL A 80 -13.89 7.91 4.92
C VAL A 80 -15.40 7.94 5.14
N ARG A 81 -15.90 6.99 5.92
CA ARG A 81 -17.31 6.90 6.28
C ARG A 81 -17.46 6.37 7.73
N PRO A 82 -18.24 7.04 8.60
CA PRO A 82 -18.76 8.39 8.43
C PRO A 82 -17.65 9.44 8.62
N VAL A 83 -17.71 10.56 7.90
CA VAL A 83 -16.71 11.62 8.00
C VAL A 83 -16.72 12.30 9.36
N GLU A 84 -17.88 12.36 10.00
CA GLU A 84 -18.09 12.94 11.33
C GLU A 84 -17.31 12.21 12.42
N GLU A 85 -17.09 10.90 12.27
CA GLU A 85 -16.29 10.11 13.21
C GLU A 85 -14.82 10.50 13.17
N VAL A 86 -14.29 10.67 11.96
CA VAL A 86 -12.90 11.11 11.75
C VAL A 86 -12.74 12.58 12.15
N ALA A 87 -13.73 13.42 11.87
CA ALA A 87 -13.75 14.81 12.27
C ALA A 87 -13.71 14.94 13.80
N ARG A 88 -14.52 14.14 14.50
CA ARG A 88 -14.54 14.08 15.99
C ARG A 88 -13.19 13.59 16.55
N PHE A 89 -12.62 12.56 15.93
CA PHE A 89 -11.28 12.08 16.31
C PHE A 89 -10.22 13.16 16.20
N LEU A 90 -10.20 13.91 15.09
CA LEU A 90 -9.25 14.99 14.86
C LEU A 90 -9.44 16.15 15.86
N ALA A 91 -10.68 16.57 16.07
CA ALA A 91 -10.99 17.81 16.81
C ALA A 91 -11.02 17.64 18.32
N GLY A 92 -11.04 16.41 18.86
CA GLY A 92 -11.20 16.18 20.30
C GLY A 92 -12.51 16.75 20.86
N GLY A 93 -13.59 16.73 20.05
CA GLY A 93 -14.91 17.26 20.43
C GLY A 93 -15.11 18.76 20.17
N ARG A 94 -14.11 19.46 19.63
CA ARG A 94 -14.22 20.86 19.19
C ARG A 94 -14.89 20.97 17.82
N PRO A 95 -15.47 22.12 17.44
CA PRO A 95 -15.95 22.35 16.08
C PRO A 95 -14.85 22.13 15.05
N VAL A 96 -15.22 21.56 13.91
CA VAL A 96 -14.31 21.30 12.79
C VAL A 96 -15.04 21.53 11.46
N ASP A 97 -14.37 22.17 10.53
CA ASP A 97 -14.86 22.37 9.18
C ASP A 97 -14.39 21.20 8.30
N VAL A 98 -15.34 20.57 7.60
CA VAL A 98 -15.06 19.47 6.67
C VAL A 98 -15.07 20.00 5.26
N VAL A 99 -13.92 19.92 4.59
CA VAL A 99 -13.77 20.29 3.19
C VAL A 99 -13.72 19.02 2.35
N GLN A 100 -14.77 18.76 1.57
CA GLN A 100 -14.92 17.56 0.77
C GLN A 100 -15.23 17.95 -0.69
N PRO A 101 -14.19 18.19 -1.52
CA PRO A 101 -14.39 18.51 -2.92
C PRO A 101 -14.95 17.31 -3.68
N PRO A 102 -15.79 17.52 -4.72
CA PRO A 102 -16.29 16.42 -5.53
C PRO A 102 -15.13 15.69 -6.21
N SER A 103 -15.14 14.36 -6.10
CA SER A 103 -14.16 13.52 -6.79
C SER A 103 -14.51 13.41 -8.27
N THR A 104 -13.58 13.75 -9.15
CA THR A 104 -13.69 13.57 -10.61
C THR A 104 -12.98 12.30 -11.08
N LYS A 105 -12.53 11.44 -10.15
CA LYS A 105 -11.73 10.26 -10.45
C LYS A 105 -12.55 9.22 -11.21
N GLN A 106 -12.04 8.78 -12.35
CA GLN A 106 -12.64 7.74 -13.17
C GLN A 106 -11.96 6.40 -12.93
N TRP A 107 -12.75 5.34 -12.89
CA TRP A 107 -12.29 3.97 -12.61
C TRP A 107 -12.55 3.06 -13.80
N ASP A 108 -11.53 2.33 -14.27
CA ASP A 108 -11.63 1.21 -15.21
C ASP A 108 -11.21 -0.06 -14.46
N LEU A 109 -12.18 -0.77 -13.89
CA LEU A 109 -11.97 -1.95 -13.07
C LEU A 109 -12.45 -3.19 -13.82
N LYS A 110 -11.59 -4.22 -13.87
CA LYS A 110 -11.89 -5.50 -14.50
C LYS A 110 -11.63 -6.65 -13.54
N VAL A 111 -12.59 -7.53 -13.38
CA VAL A 111 -12.40 -8.84 -12.73
C VAL A 111 -12.11 -9.86 -13.81
N VAL A 112 -10.96 -10.51 -13.75
CA VAL A 112 -10.50 -11.46 -14.78
C VAL A 112 -10.33 -12.84 -14.18
N VAL A 113 -11.00 -13.82 -14.75
CA VAL A 113 -10.82 -15.23 -14.47
C VAL A 113 -10.10 -15.84 -15.66
N PRO A 114 -8.80 -16.17 -15.57
CA PRO A 114 -8.00 -16.59 -16.72
C PRO A 114 -8.19 -18.08 -17.09
N VAL A 115 -9.27 -18.70 -16.66
CA VAL A 115 -9.65 -20.09 -16.96
C VAL A 115 -11.12 -20.14 -17.40
N PRO A 116 -11.48 -21.05 -18.32
CA PRO A 116 -12.87 -21.16 -18.79
C PRO A 116 -13.87 -21.54 -17.69
N ASP A 117 -13.48 -22.43 -16.76
CA ASP A 117 -14.32 -22.88 -15.66
C ASP A 117 -13.52 -22.99 -14.35
N LEU A 118 -13.93 -22.22 -13.35
CA LEU A 118 -13.41 -22.32 -11.97
C LEU A 118 -13.84 -23.62 -11.26
N ALA A 119 -14.83 -24.36 -11.78
CA ALA A 119 -15.27 -25.61 -11.17
C ALA A 119 -14.30 -26.77 -11.45
N GLU A 120 -13.51 -26.68 -12.48
CA GLU A 120 -12.49 -27.69 -12.83
C GLU A 120 -11.22 -27.56 -12.00
N ILE A 121 -11.07 -26.43 -11.30
CA ILE A 121 -9.92 -26.18 -10.42
C ILE A 121 -10.02 -27.09 -9.18
N GLY A 122 -8.95 -27.84 -8.94
CA GLY A 122 -8.86 -28.78 -7.80
C GLY A 122 -9.37 -30.18 -8.12
N GLN A 123 -9.83 -30.45 -9.33
CA GLN A 123 -10.11 -31.80 -9.77
C GLN A 123 -8.81 -32.54 -10.10
N PRO A 124 -8.68 -33.83 -9.77
CA PRO A 124 -7.52 -34.62 -10.16
C PRO A 124 -7.51 -34.75 -11.70
N THR A 125 -6.39 -34.45 -12.32
CA THR A 125 -6.18 -34.71 -13.76
C THR A 125 -6.14 -36.22 -13.98
N SER A 126 -7.11 -36.76 -14.69
CA SER A 126 -7.38 -38.19 -14.87
C SER A 126 -6.44 -38.91 -15.85
N ASP A 127 -5.35 -38.30 -16.29
CA ASP A 127 -4.53 -38.79 -17.42
C ASP A 127 -3.18 -39.44 -17.07
N LEU A 128 -2.98 -39.90 -15.83
CA LEU A 128 -1.77 -40.68 -15.50
C LEU A 128 -2.13 -42.06 -14.93
N SER A 129 -2.51 -42.97 -15.84
CA SER A 129 -2.47 -44.41 -15.59
C SER A 129 -1.05 -44.95 -15.80
N GLY A 130 -0.25 -44.98 -14.76
CA GLY A 130 1.11 -45.54 -14.78
C GLY A 130 1.72 -45.62 -13.40
N ALA A 131 2.69 -46.52 -13.17
CA ALA A 131 3.36 -46.80 -11.91
C ALA A 131 4.13 -45.62 -11.26
N ALA A 132 4.00 -44.41 -11.78
CA ALA A 132 4.56 -43.16 -11.27
C ALA A 132 3.48 -42.23 -10.64
N SER A 133 2.30 -42.75 -10.27
CA SER A 133 1.20 -41.98 -9.68
C SER A 133 1.43 -41.60 -8.20
N GLY A 134 2.50 -40.90 -7.93
CA GLY A 134 2.93 -40.52 -6.57
C GLY A 134 2.48 -39.15 -6.11
N HIS A 135 1.45 -38.50 -6.63
CA HIS A 135 0.66 -37.38 -6.07
C HIS A 135 -0.32 -36.93 -7.16
N GLU A 136 -1.62 -36.91 -6.82
CA GLU A 136 -2.66 -36.31 -7.66
C GLU A 136 -2.30 -34.83 -7.93
N GLN A 137 -1.91 -34.52 -9.17
CA GLN A 137 -1.77 -33.13 -9.58
C GLN A 137 -3.17 -32.53 -9.73
N ARG A 138 -3.49 -31.62 -8.85
CA ARG A 138 -4.74 -30.85 -8.93
C ARG A 138 -4.53 -29.64 -9.84
N THR A 139 -5.46 -29.41 -10.74
CA THR A 139 -5.45 -28.23 -11.60
C THR A 139 -5.44 -26.95 -10.74
N SER A 140 -4.44 -26.10 -10.96
CA SER A 140 -4.25 -24.85 -10.21
C SER A 140 -4.52 -23.66 -11.13
N ILE A 141 -5.18 -22.62 -10.62
CA ILE A 141 -5.38 -21.37 -11.37
C ILE A 141 -4.07 -20.57 -11.52
N TRP A 142 -3.10 -20.81 -10.63
CA TRP A 142 -1.91 -19.98 -10.53
C TRP A 142 -1.11 -19.83 -11.81
N PRO A 143 -0.80 -20.89 -12.59
CA PRO A 143 -0.06 -20.73 -13.84
C PRO A 143 -0.76 -19.77 -14.80
N HIS A 144 -2.08 -19.85 -14.93
CA HIS A 144 -2.85 -18.99 -15.82
C HIS A 144 -2.90 -17.53 -15.33
N VAL A 145 -2.97 -17.31 -14.01
CA VAL A 145 -2.91 -15.97 -13.40
C VAL A 145 -1.51 -15.37 -13.62
N GLU A 146 -0.46 -16.13 -13.34
CA GLU A 146 0.94 -15.71 -13.47
C GLU A 146 1.27 -15.32 -14.91
N GLU A 147 0.91 -16.16 -15.87
CA GLU A 147 1.04 -15.88 -17.32
C GLU A 147 0.30 -14.60 -17.74
N ARG A 148 -0.96 -14.46 -17.28
CA ARG A 148 -1.76 -13.28 -17.61
C ARG A 148 -1.20 -12.00 -17.01
N ILE A 149 -0.61 -12.06 -15.82
CA ILE A 149 0.07 -10.91 -15.20
C ILE A 149 1.30 -10.53 -16.03
N VAL A 150 2.11 -11.49 -16.48
CA VAL A 150 3.26 -11.21 -17.36
C VAL A 150 2.80 -10.52 -18.65
N ASP A 151 1.70 -10.98 -19.28
CA ASP A 151 1.14 -10.32 -20.47
C ASP A 151 0.74 -8.87 -20.19
N LEU A 152 0.10 -8.63 -19.05
CA LEU A 152 -0.32 -7.29 -18.65
C LEU A 152 0.89 -6.38 -18.36
N VAL A 153 1.91 -6.88 -17.68
CA VAL A 153 3.14 -6.12 -17.42
C VAL A 153 3.85 -5.79 -18.73
N ALA A 154 3.94 -6.75 -19.66
CA ALA A 154 4.57 -6.55 -20.96
C ALA A 154 3.83 -5.53 -21.86
N ALA A 155 2.52 -5.35 -21.63
CA ALA A 155 1.68 -4.41 -22.38
C ALA A 155 1.66 -2.98 -21.79
N HIS A 156 2.26 -2.76 -20.59
CA HIS A 156 2.26 -1.48 -19.90
C HIS A 156 3.68 -1.05 -19.54
N THR A 157 3.88 0.24 -19.27
CA THR A 157 5.21 0.78 -18.94
C THR A 157 5.53 0.60 -17.46
N SER A 158 4.54 0.76 -16.59
CA SER A 158 4.68 0.72 -15.15
C SER A 158 3.48 0.04 -14.51
N THR A 159 3.71 -1.08 -13.83
CA THR A 159 2.64 -1.89 -13.23
C THR A 159 2.90 -2.14 -11.75
N LEU A 160 1.89 -1.88 -10.91
CA LEU A 160 1.87 -2.32 -9.52
C LEU A 160 1.02 -3.59 -9.38
N VAL A 161 1.60 -4.64 -8.82
CA VAL A 161 0.90 -5.91 -8.53
C VAL A 161 0.73 -6.05 -7.04
N PHE A 162 -0.49 -5.91 -6.54
CA PHE A 162 -0.78 -6.06 -5.11
C PHE A 162 -1.15 -7.49 -4.74
N SER A 163 -0.62 -7.95 -3.62
CA SER A 163 -0.99 -9.20 -2.97
C SER A 163 -1.28 -8.99 -1.49
N ASN A 164 -2.07 -9.90 -0.88
CA ASN A 164 -2.48 -9.75 0.51
C ASN A 164 -1.47 -10.32 1.51
N SER A 165 -0.37 -10.93 1.07
CA SER A 165 0.67 -11.47 1.95
C SER A 165 2.07 -11.35 1.37
N ARG A 166 3.06 -11.17 2.26
CA ARG A 166 4.49 -11.12 1.88
C ARG A 166 4.95 -12.38 1.17
N ARG A 167 4.52 -13.55 1.67
CA ARG A 167 4.86 -14.84 1.08
C ARG A 167 4.34 -14.98 -0.36
N LEU A 168 3.14 -14.47 -0.62
CA LEU A 168 2.58 -14.46 -1.97
C LEU A 168 3.33 -13.45 -2.85
N ALA A 169 3.68 -12.27 -2.34
CA ALA A 169 4.45 -11.29 -3.09
C ALA A 169 5.79 -11.84 -3.56
N GLU A 170 6.55 -12.48 -2.67
CA GLU A 170 7.86 -13.09 -3.01
C GLU A 170 7.70 -14.23 -4.04
N ARG A 171 6.76 -15.15 -3.80
CA ARG A 171 6.51 -16.25 -4.74
C ARG A 171 6.11 -15.73 -6.12
N LEU A 172 5.21 -14.76 -6.16
CA LEU A 172 4.73 -14.19 -7.40
C LEU A 172 5.86 -13.47 -8.15
N THR A 173 6.70 -12.71 -7.44
CA THR A 173 7.87 -12.05 -8.02
C THR A 173 8.81 -13.06 -8.69
N SER A 174 9.13 -14.16 -8.00
CA SER A 174 10.00 -15.22 -8.55
C SER A 174 9.37 -15.83 -9.81
N ARG A 175 8.09 -16.19 -9.75
CA ARG A 175 7.38 -16.82 -10.88
C ARG A 175 7.26 -15.90 -12.09
N LEU A 176 6.95 -14.61 -11.90
CA LEU A 176 6.87 -13.65 -12.99
C LEU A 176 8.23 -13.49 -13.70
N ASN A 177 9.32 -13.44 -12.95
CA ASN A 177 10.66 -13.37 -13.51
C ASN A 177 11.07 -14.65 -14.25
N GLU A 178 10.72 -15.85 -13.70
CA GLU A 178 10.94 -17.14 -14.37
C GLU A 178 10.22 -17.19 -15.72
N ILE A 179 8.92 -16.93 -15.77
CA ILE A 179 8.11 -16.91 -16.99
C ILE A 179 8.67 -15.90 -17.99
N TRP A 180 9.07 -14.74 -17.52
CA TRP A 180 9.66 -13.73 -18.38
C TRP A 180 10.97 -14.18 -19.00
N GLN A 181 11.83 -14.82 -18.23
CA GLN A 181 13.09 -15.37 -18.71
C GLN A 181 12.87 -16.50 -19.71
N GLU A 182 11.98 -17.45 -19.43
CA GLU A 182 11.59 -18.51 -20.36
C GLU A 182 11.13 -17.96 -21.71
N ARG A 183 10.34 -16.87 -21.70
CA ARG A 183 9.86 -16.21 -22.92
C ARG A 183 10.96 -15.47 -23.69
N THR A 184 11.90 -14.85 -22.99
CA THR A 184 13.03 -14.15 -23.62
C THR A 184 14.02 -15.15 -24.23
N ASP A 185 14.34 -16.22 -23.51
CA ASP A 185 15.22 -17.29 -23.99
C ASP A 185 14.62 -17.98 -25.25
N ALA A 186 13.33 -18.30 -25.22
CA ALA A 186 12.63 -18.87 -26.37
C ALA A 186 12.57 -17.92 -27.59
N ALA A 187 12.50 -16.61 -27.34
CA ALA A 187 12.54 -15.60 -28.40
C ALA A 187 13.94 -15.48 -29.03
N ASP A 188 14.99 -15.59 -28.23
CA ASP A 188 16.37 -15.55 -28.69
C ASP A 188 16.75 -16.83 -29.44
N GLU A 189 16.28 -18.00 -29.03
CA GLU A 189 16.45 -19.27 -29.76
C GLU A 189 15.68 -19.31 -31.09
N SER A 190 14.51 -18.66 -31.15
CA SER A 190 13.71 -18.56 -32.39
C SER A 190 14.16 -17.44 -33.34
N GLY A 191 15.18 -16.67 -32.97
CA GLY A 191 15.69 -15.48 -33.65
C GLY A 191 16.41 -15.67 -34.99
N ALA A 192 16.07 -16.72 -35.75
CA ALA A 192 16.32 -16.80 -37.16
C ALA A 192 15.05 -16.38 -37.93
N VAL A 193 15.09 -15.14 -38.50
CA VAL A 193 14.18 -14.65 -39.56
C VAL A 193 12.71 -14.46 -39.15
N ASP A 194 12.32 -13.25 -38.72
CA ASP A 194 11.38 -12.44 -39.50
C ASP A 194 11.33 -11.01 -38.97
N THR A 195 11.76 -10.09 -39.82
CA THR A 195 11.63 -8.64 -39.66
C THR A 195 10.19 -8.22 -39.89
N GLU A 196 9.32 -8.34 -38.91
CA GLU A 196 8.13 -7.53 -38.83
C GLU A 196 7.98 -6.97 -37.40
N SER A 197 8.11 -5.68 -37.35
CA SER A 197 7.98 -4.73 -36.27
C SER A 197 6.91 -5.10 -35.23
N ARG A 198 7.28 -5.89 -34.22
CA ARG A 198 6.64 -5.79 -32.91
C ARG A 198 7.41 -4.75 -32.15
N ALA A 199 6.82 -3.56 -31.99
CA ALA A 199 7.36 -2.51 -31.17
C ALA A 199 7.65 -3.06 -29.77
N ARG A 200 8.94 -3.25 -29.45
CA ARG A 200 9.38 -3.60 -28.09
C ARG A 200 8.91 -2.49 -27.14
N PRO A 201 8.34 -2.82 -25.98
CA PRO A 201 7.98 -1.81 -25.00
C PRO A 201 9.16 -0.88 -24.69
N PRO A 202 8.96 0.44 -24.53
CA PRO A 202 10.04 1.38 -24.23
C PRO A 202 10.92 0.98 -23.06
N ALA A 203 10.37 0.27 -22.06
CA ALA A 203 11.10 -0.26 -20.90
C ALA A 203 12.16 -1.31 -21.29
N GLN A 204 11.93 -2.13 -22.32
CA GLN A 204 12.93 -3.10 -22.81
C GLN A 204 14.12 -2.40 -23.51
N ILE A 205 13.86 -1.33 -24.25
CA ILE A 205 14.91 -0.58 -24.96
C ILE A 205 15.81 0.16 -23.95
N MET A 206 15.24 0.68 -22.87
CA MET A 206 16.01 1.37 -21.83
C MET A 206 16.79 0.41 -20.92
N ALA A 207 16.23 -0.76 -20.60
CA ALA A 207 16.93 -1.80 -19.83
C ALA A 207 18.17 -2.33 -20.57
N GLN A 208 18.14 -2.39 -21.91
CA GLN A 208 19.30 -2.80 -22.72
C GLN A 208 20.33 -1.70 -22.92
N ALA A 209 19.97 -0.43 -22.81
CA ALA A 209 20.91 0.68 -23.02
C ALA A 209 21.92 0.87 -21.87
N GLY A 210 21.68 0.27 -20.69
CA GLY A 210 22.57 0.33 -19.52
C GLY A 210 23.06 -1.03 -19.00
N ALA A 211 22.66 -2.14 -19.62
CA ALA A 211 23.05 -3.48 -19.19
C ALA A 211 24.41 -3.87 -19.76
N SER A 212 25.41 -4.06 -18.90
CA SER A 212 26.55 -4.91 -19.20
C SER A 212 26.02 -6.29 -19.60
N SER A 213 26.47 -6.81 -20.74
CA SER A 213 26.12 -8.14 -21.27
C SER A 213 26.23 -9.20 -20.17
N GLY A 214 25.10 -9.74 -19.69
CA GLY A 214 25.10 -10.87 -18.78
C GLY A 214 24.14 -10.84 -17.58
N ALA A 215 23.43 -9.74 -17.28
CA ALA A 215 22.41 -9.77 -16.22
C ALA A 215 21.03 -10.09 -16.83
N PRO A 216 20.28 -11.09 -16.32
CA PRO A 216 18.94 -11.37 -16.80
C PRO A 216 18.04 -10.14 -16.60
N ALA A 217 17.21 -9.82 -17.60
CA ALA A 217 16.24 -8.74 -17.51
C ALA A 217 15.22 -9.04 -16.40
N VAL A 218 15.24 -8.29 -15.32
CA VAL A 218 14.32 -8.44 -14.19
C VAL A 218 13.00 -7.78 -14.54
N LEU A 219 11.90 -8.55 -14.63
CA LEU A 219 10.56 -8.04 -14.90
C LEU A 219 9.95 -7.36 -13.67
N ALA A 220 10.14 -7.96 -12.50
CA ALA A 220 9.50 -7.52 -11.27
C ALA A 220 10.40 -7.64 -10.03
N ARG A 221 10.19 -6.77 -9.05
CA ARG A 221 10.81 -6.86 -7.70
C ARG A 221 9.74 -6.79 -6.61
N ALA A 222 10.00 -7.48 -5.49
CA ALA A 222 9.09 -7.49 -4.34
C ALA A 222 9.29 -6.26 -3.45
N HIS A 223 8.18 -5.66 -2.98
CA HIS A 223 8.18 -4.52 -2.07
C HIS A 223 7.25 -4.77 -0.87
N HIS A 224 7.83 -5.00 0.30
CA HIS A 224 7.07 -5.21 1.55
C HIS A 224 7.91 -4.84 2.77
N GLY A 225 7.28 -4.80 3.94
CA GLY A 225 7.90 -4.30 5.18
C GLY A 225 9.13 -5.05 5.68
N SER A 226 9.47 -6.25 5.12
CA SER A 226 10.70 -6.97 5.47
C SER A 226 11.88 -6.64 4.55
N VAL A 227 11.65 -5.91 3.46
CA VAL A 227 12.69 -5.36 2.60
C VAL A 227 13.30 -4.14 3.27
N SER A 228 14.64 -3.97 3.21
CA SER A 228 15.31 -2.83 3.83
C SER A 228 14.82 -1.48 3.27
N LYS A 229 14.96 -0.40 4.04
CA LYS A 229 14.52 0.92 3.61
C LYS A 229 15.23 1.38 2.31
N GLU A 230 16.52 1.11 2.23
CA GLU A 230 17.37 1.47 1.09
C GLU A 230 16.94 0.71 -0.16
N GLN A 231 16.68 -0.59 -0.04
CA GLN A 231 16.21 -1.42 -1.16
C GLN A 231 14.81 -0.97 -1.61
N ARG A 232 13.91 -0.64 -0.68
CA ARG A 232 12.58 -0.13 -1.04
C ARG A 232 12.68 1.17 -1.83
N ALA A 233 13.50 2.11 -1.38
CA ALA A 233 13.74 3.37 -2.08
C ALA A 233 14.31 3.15 -3.49
N SER A 234 15.24 2.20 -3.65
CA SER A 234 15.77 1.82 -4.98
C SER A 234 14.68 1.24 -5.88
N ILE A 235 13.82 0.34 -5.35
CA ILE A 235 12.71 -0.26 -6.12
C ILE A 235 11.70 0.82 -6.57
N GLU A 236 11.38 1.76 -5.70
CA GLU A 236 10.49 2.88 -5.98
C GLU A 236 11.05 3.78 -7.08
N GLU A 237 12.35 4.09 -7.02
CA GLU A 237 13.03 4.90 -8.03
C GLU A 237 13.15 4.18 -9.37
N ASP A 238 13.48 2.88 -9.36
CA ASP A 238 13.56 2.06 -10.58
C ASP A 238 12.19 1.96 -11.29
N LEU A 239 11.08 1.89 -10.53
CA LEU A 239 9.74 1.92 -11.11
C LEU A 239 9.41 3.31 -11.69
N LYS A 240 9.71 4.39 -10.96
CA LYS A 240 9.46 5.77 -11.41
C LYS A 240 10.21 6.12 -12.67
N SER A 241 11.45 5.70 -12.76
CA SER A 241 12.32 5.96 -13.92
C SER A 241 12.05 5.04 -15.12
N GLY A 242 11.16 4.05 -14.96
CA GLY A 242 10.82 3.07 -16.01
C GLY A 242 11.89 1.98 -16.21
N HIS A 243 12.90 1.89 -15.33
CA HIS A 243 13.90 0.83 -15.37
C HIS A 243 13.33 -0.52 -14.91
N LEU A 244 12.27 -0.51 -14.09
CA LEU A 244 11.61 -1.69 -13.58
C LEU A 244 10.15 -1.69 -14.07
N PRO A 245 9.73 -2.67 -14.90
CA PRO A 245 8.37 -2.72 -15.45
C PRO A 245 7.29 -2.99 -14.41
N ALA A 246 7.60 -3.75 -13.35
CA ALA A 246 6.62 -4.08 -12.33
C ALA A 246 7.19 -4.15 -10.91
N VAL A 247 6.34 -3.82 -9.94
CA VAL A 247 6.61 -4.04 -8.52
C VAL A 247 5.49 -4.88 -7.92
N VAL A 248 5.84 -5.99 -7.25
CA VAL A 248 4.90 -6.82 -6.51
C VAL A 248 4.89 -6.38 -5.05
N ALA A 249 3.80 -5.78 -4.60
CA ALA A 249 3.70 -5.16 -3.30
C ALA A 249 2.63 -5.77 -2.40
N THR A 250 2.77 -5.53 -1.11
CA THR A 250 1.71 -5.69 -0.11
C THR A 250 1.11 -4.31 0.22
N SER A 251 0.55 -4.12 1.40
CA SER A 251 0.07 -2.81 1.86
C SER A 251 1.16 -1.71 1.96
N SER A 252 2.42 -2.05 1.76
CA SER A 252 3.54 -1.10 1.85
C SER A 252 3.52 0.01 0.81
N LEU A 253 2.85 -0.17 -0.32
CA LEU A 253 2.63 0.84 -1.36
C LEU A 253 1.18 1.33 -1.44
N GLU A 254 0.36 1.00 -0.46
CA GLU A 254 -1.04 1.40 -0.39
C GLU A 254 -1.21 2.88 -0.01
N LEU A 255 -0.34 3.39 0.89
CA LEU A 255 -0.42 4.73 1.48
C LEU A 255 0.86 5.55 1.28
N GLY A 256 0.69 6.86 1.14
CA GLY A 256 1.70 7.88 1.43
C GLY A 256 2.95 7.94 0.55
N ILE A 257 3.03 7.21 -0.57
CA ILE A 257 4.21 7.23 -1.45
C ILE A 257 3.83 7.74 -2.83
N ASP A 258 4.58 8.72 -3.31
CA ASP A 258 4.52 9.13 -4.71
C ASP A 258 5.27 8.11 -5.57
N MET A 259 4.54 7.33 -6.36
CA MET A 259 5.09 6.29 -7.25
C MET A 259 5.27 6.77 -8.69
N GLY A 260 5.07 8.08 -8.96
CA GLY A 260 5.10 8.59 -10.31
C GLY A 260 3.91 8.11 -11.16
N ALA A 261 4.14 7.98 -12.47
CA ALA A 261 3.10 7.55 -13.40
C ALA A 261 3.00 6.01 -13.42
N VAL A 262 2.03 5.46 -12.69
CA VAL A 262 1.66 4.04 -12.76
C VAL A 262 0.51 3.89 -13.76
N ASP A 263 0.68 3.00 -14.75
CA ASP A 263 -0.29 2.79 -15.83
C ASP A 263 -1.38 1.80 -15.45
N LEU A 264 -0.99 0.76 -14.70
CA LEU A 264 -1.88 -0.33 -14.33
C LEU A 264 -1.65 -0.78 -12.90
N VAL A 265 -2.74 -1.08 -12.21
CA VAL A 265 -2.72 -1.85 -10.96
C VAL A 265 -3.34 -3.21 -11.18
N VAL A 266 -2.61 -4.24 -10.80
CA VAL A 266 -3.10 -5.62 -10.71
C VAL A 266 -3.31 -5.97 -9.25
N GLN A 267 -4.47 -6.50 -8.91
CA GLN A 267 -4.78 -7.01 -7.57
C GLN A 267 -4.95 -8.53 -7.63
N VAL A 268 -4.12 -9.25 -6.92
CA VAL A 268 -4.24 -10.71 -6.77
C VAL A 268 -4.97 -11.04 -5.48
N GLU A 269 -6.01 -11.84 -5.56
CA GLU A 269 -7.05 -12.05 -4.53
C GLU A 269 -7.92 -10.80 -4.29
N SER A 270 -9.07 -10.97 -3.66
CA SER A 270 -9.90 -9.83 -3.26
C SER A 270 -9.12 -8.89 -2.33
N PRO A 271 -9.19 -7.57 -2.50
CA PRO A 271 -8.56 -6.66 -1.55
C PRO A 271 -9.21 -6.82 -0.16
N PRO A 272 -8.47 -6.51 0.93
CA PRO A 272 -8.97 -6.69 2.30
C PRO A 272 -10.24 -5.89 2.62
N SER A 273 -10.41 -4.76 1.97
CA SER A 273 -11.56 -3.87 2.09
C SER A 273 -11.78 -3.07 0.81
N VAL A 274 -12.96 -2.48 0.65
CA VAL A 274 -13.27 -1.57 -0.46
C VAL A 274 -12.35 -0.34 -0.42
N ALA A 275 -12.12 0.22 0.76
CA ALA A 275 -11.21 1.35 0.95
C ALA A 275 -9.78 1.00 0.50
N SER A 276 -9.25 -0.16 0.91
CA SER A 276 -7.94 -0.66 0.46
C SER A 276 -7.90 -0.86 -1.06
N GLY A 277 -8.95 -1.45 -1.65
CA GLY A 277 -9.07 -1.60 -3.09
C GLY A 277 -8.97 -0.26 -3.84
N LEU A 278 -9.71 0.75 -3.39
CA LEU A 278 -9.67 2.11 -3.95
C LEU A 278 -8.30 2.77 -3.80
N GLN A 279 -7.64 2.61 -2.65
CA GLN A 279 -6.31 3.16 -2.40
C GLN A 279 -5.26 2.51 -3.31
N ARG A 280 -5.30 1.17 -3.47
CA ARG A 280 -4.40 0.41 -4.34
C ARG A 280 -4.60 0.79 -5.80
N VAL A 281 -5.81 0.64 -6.33
CA VAL A 281 -6.09 0.97 -7.74
C VAL A 281 -5.91 2.46 -8.00
N GLY A 282 -6.15 3.29 -6.99
CA GLY A 282 -5.90 4.73 -7.02
C GLY A 282 -4.45 5.13 -7.28
N ARG A 283 -3.49 4.22 -7.16
CA ARG A 283 -2.09 4.44 -7.56
C ARG A 283 -1.92 4.54 -9.08
N ALA A 284 -2.78 3.87 -9.85
CA ALA A 284 -2.81 4.09 -11.29
C ALA A 284 -3.50 5.42 -11.62
N GLY A 285 -2.98 6.11 -12.63
CA GLY A 285 -3.57 7.37 -13.08
C GLY A 285 -3.56 8.44 -12.00
N HIS A 286 -2.43 8.67 -11.32
CA HIS A 286 -2.33 9.63 -10.21
C HIS A 286 -2.48 11.11 -10.66
N GLN A 287 -2.54 11.38 -11.97
CA GLN A 287 -2.72 12.72 -12.50
C GLN A 287 -4.20 13.13 -12.47
N VAL A 288 -4.46 14.44 -12.30
CA VAL A 288 -5.81 14.98 -12.31
C VAL A 288 -6.49 14.68 -13.66
N GLY A 289 -7.66 14.02 -13.61
CA GLY A 289 -8.41 13.64 -14.81
C GLY A 289 -7.98 12.33 -15.47
N ALA A 290 -6.93 11.67 -14.96
CA ALA A 290 -6.52 10.36 -15.47
C ALA A 290 -7.44 9.24 -14.96
N VAL A 291 -7.59 8.18 -15.78
CA VAL A 291 -8.37 6.99 -15.43
C VAL A 291 -7.51 6.03 -14.61
N SER A 292 -7.99 5.64 -13.43
CA SER A 292 -7.36 4.60 -12.61
C SER A 292 -7.75 3.22 -13.13
N ARG A 293 -6.77 2.50 -13.69
CA ARG A 293 -6.98 1.16 -14.27
C ARG A 293 -6.59 0.07 -13.28
N GLY A 294 -7.52 -0.86 -13.05
CA GLY A 294 -7.33 -1.98 -12.15
C GLY A 294 -7.80 -3.31 -12.74
N VAL A 295 -6.97 -4.36 -12.62
CA VAL A 295 -7.34 -5.73 -12.96
C VAL A 295 -7.25 -6.59 -11.72
N LEU A 296 -8.35 -7.27 -11.37
CA LEU A 296 -8.43 -8.08 -10.17
C LEU A 296 -8.53 -9.57 -10.56
N PHE A 297 -7.69 -10.41 -9.97
CA PHE A 297 -7.62 -11.84 -10.19
C PHE A 297 -8.09 -12.61 -8.95
N PRO A 298 -9.33 -13.11 -8.92
CA PRO A 298 -9.78 -14.00 -7.86
C PRO A 298 -9.10 -15.37 -7.97
N LYS A 299 -8.79 -16.00 -6.83
CA LYS A 299 -8.07 -17.27 -6.83
C LYS A 299 -8.96 -18.52 -6.74
N PHE A 300 -10.22 -18.38 -6.34
CA PHE A 300 -11.21 -19.47 -6.26
C PHE A 300 -12.64 -18.90 -6.30
N ARG A 301 -13.66 -19.79 -6.40
CA ARG A 301 -15.07 -19.36 -6.59
C ARG A 301 -15.60 -18.41 -5.50
N GLY A 302 -15.29 -18.68 -4.23
CA GLY A 302 -15.71 -17.78 -3.13
C GLY A 302 -15.04 -16.40 -3.22
N ASP A 303 -13.76 -16.36 -3.59
CA ASP A 303 -13.01 -15.13 -3.78
C ASP A 303 -13.53 -14.34 -5.01
N LEU A 304 -14.03 -15.02 -6.06
CA LEU A 304 -14.67 -14.36 -7.19
C LEU A 304 -15.92 -13.58 -6.77
N VAL A 305 -16.78 -14.20 -5.96
CA VAL A 305 -17.99 -13.52 -5.46
C VAL A 305 -17.62 -12.31 -4.61
N GLN A 306 -16.67 -12.49 -3.70
CA GLN A 306 -16.15 -11.40 -2.86
C GLN A 306 -15.54 -10.28 -3.71
N THR A 307 -14.70 -10.61 -4.68
CA THR A 307 -14.06 -9.64 -5.58
C THR A 307 -15.09 -8.86 -6.40
N ALA A 308 -16.12 -9.54 -6.93
CA ALA A 308 -17.18 -8.89 -7.69
C ALA A 308 -17.95 -7.87 -6.83
N VAL A 309 -18.34 -8.24 -5.61
CA VAL A 309 -19.04 -7.34 -4.68
C VAL A 309 -18.15 -6.18 -4.26
N VAL A 310 -16.86 -6.43 -4.00
CA VAL A 310 -15.92 -5.35 -3.65
C VAL A 310 -15.76 -4.38 -4.81
N VAL A 311 -15.62 -4.86 -6.05
CA VAL A 311 -15.51 -4.00 -7.25
C VAL A 311 -16.79 -3.19 -7.47
N GLU A 312 -17.96 -3.79 -7.33
CA GLU A 312 -19.25 -3.07 -7.40
C GLU A 312 -19.29 -1.93 -6.40
N ARG A 313 -18.92 -2.18 -5.14
CA ARG A 313 -18.86 -1.16 -4.10
C ARG A 313 -17.78 -0.11 -4.34
N MET A 314 -16.62 -0.48 -4.87
CA MET A 314 -15.59 0.47 -5.28
C MET A 314 -16.12 1.46 -6.32
N LEU A 315 -16.86 0.98 -7.32
CA LEU A 315 -17.48 1.81 -8.35
C LEU A 315 -18.58 2.72 -7.79
N ALA A 316 -19.34 2.23 -6.78
CA ALA A 316 -20.36 3.00 -6.07
C ALA A 316 -19.79 3.96 -5.01
N GLY A 317 -18.49 3.85 -4.67
CA GLY A 317 -17.88 4.62 -3.58
C GLY A 317 -18.34 4.19 -2.18
N GLU A 318 -18.85 2.97 -2.04
CA GLU A 318 -19.41 2.42 -0.80
C GLU A 318 -18.31 1.74 0.03
N ILE A 319 -17.52 2.53 0.75
CA ILE A 319 -16.49 2.05 1.66
C ILE A 319 -17.07 1.58 3.00
N GLU A 320 -16.27 0.80 3.71
CA GLU A 320 -16.58 0.31 5.06
C GLU A 320 -16.68 1.49 6.05
N ALA A 321 -17.53 1.34 7.07
CA ALA A 321 -17.62 2.30 8.15
C ALA A 321 -16.37 2.21 9.06
N LEU A 322 -15.75 3.35 9.30
CA LEU A 322 -14.67 3.48 10.27
C LEU A 322 -15.28 3.71 11.66
N HIS A 323 -14.75 3.00 12.66
CA HIS A 323 -15.12 3.19 14.06
C HIS A 323 -13.87 3.51 14.87
N VAL A 324 -13.90 4.63 15.60
CA VAL A 324 -12.86 4.96 16.57
C VAL A 324 -13.02 4.08 17.81
N PRO A 325 -11.95 3.40 18.31
CA PRO A 325 -12.04 2.56 19.48
C PRO A 325 -12.50 3.35 20.71
N ASN A 326 -13.55 2.89 21.35
CA ASN A 326 -14.06 3.47 22.59
C ASN A 326 -13.31 2.88 23.79
N THR A 327 -12.82 3.73 24.68
CA THR A 327 -12.23 3.37 25.99
C THR A 327 -11.23 2.21 25.95
N PRO A 328 -10.15 2.27 25.14
CA PRO A 328 -9.10 1.25 25.18
C PRO A 328 -8.30 1.38 26.48
N LEU A 329 -8.60 0.51 27.47
CA LEU A 329 -8.04 0.59 28.83
C LEU A 329 -6.52 0.42 28.89
N ASP A 330 -5.94 -0.34 27.97
CA ASP A 330 -4.49 -0.50 27.84
C ASP A 330 -3.80 0.82 27.44
N VAL A 331 -4.41 1.56 26.51
CA VAL A 331 -3.93 2.90 26.12
C VAL A 331 -4.09 3.88 27.27
N LEU A 332 -5.23 3.84 27.97
CA LEU A 332 -5.46 4.69 29.12
C LEU A 332 -4.42 4.43 30.23
N ALA A 333 -4.20 3.17 30.58
CA ALA A 333 -3.22 2.79 31.61
C ALA A 333 -1.80 3.29 31.27
N GLN A 334 -1.37 3.13 30.02
CA GLN A 334 -0.07 3.65 29.55
C GLN A 334 0.04 5.17 29.69
N GLN A 335 -1.02 5.90 29.36
CA GLN A 335 -1.03 7.35 29.44
C GLN A 335 -1.05 7.84 30.92
N VAL A 336 -1.75 7.13 31.82
CA VAL A 336 -1.76 7.45 33.27
C VAL A 336 -0.36 7.28 33.84
N VAL A 337 0.30 6.14 33.60
CA VAL A 337 1.69 5.91 34.10
C VAL A 337 2.63 6.99 33.58
N ALA A 338 2.52 7.37 32.32
CA ALA A 338 3.36 8.41 31.73
C ALA A 338 3.11 9.81 32.30
N LEU A 339 1.90 10.09 32.84
CA LEU A 339 1.58 11.35 33.52
C LEU A 339 2.12 11.37 34.95
N GLU A 340 2.13 10.24 35.64
CA GLU A 340 2.72 10.10 36.97
C GLU A 340 4.24 10.32 36.93
N GLU A 341 4.94 9.70 35.96
CA GLU A 341 6.38 9.91 35.76
C GLU A 341 6.71 11.38 35.44
N ASP A 342 5.90 12.06 34.65
CA ASP A 342 6.07 13.50 34.36
C ASP A 342 5.92 14.36 35.62
N THR A 343 5.03 13.99 36.53
CA THR A 343 4.78 14.71 37.76
C THR A 343 5.92 14.54 38.75
N GLU A 344 6.50 13.36 38.86
CA GLU A 344 7.68 13.09 39.70
C GLU A 344 8.92 13.81 39.17
N LEU A 345 9.14 13.86 37.87
CA LEU A 345 10.23 14.59 37.24
C LEU A 345 10.10 16.11 37.47
N ALA A 346 8.88 16.65 37.40
CA ALA A 346 8.61 18.06 37.71
C ALA A 346 8.77 18.42 39.18
N ALA A 347 8.57 17.48 40.08
CA ALA A 347 8.77 17.67 41.53
C ALA A 347 10.25 17.53 41.96
N ALA A 348 11.08 16.89 41.12
CA ALA A 348 12.51 16.70 41.36
C ALA A 348 13.41 17.76 40.70
N ALA A 349 12.87 18.65 39.87
CA ALA A 349 13.55 19.77 39.22
C ALA A 349 13.31 21.09 39.94
#